data_aa77d59022e2f846bf32a000a381e415
#
_entry.id   aa77d59022e2f846bf32a000a381e415
#
_cell.length_a   1.000
_cell.length_b   1.000
_cell.length_c   1.000
_cell.angle_alpha   90.00
_cell.angle_beta   90.00
_cell.angle_gamma   90.00
#
_symmetry.space_group_name_H-M   'P 1'
#
loop_
_entity.id
_entity.type
_entity.pdbx_description
1 polymer ?
#
loop_
_entity_poly.entity_id
_entity_poly.type
_entity_poly.pdbx_seq_one_letter_code
_entity_poly.pdbx_strand_id
1 'polypeptide(L)'
;MTQVAIPLNKGRLFLFLLLSLAFVVGGFWLWNIADNYSGFKHWKALLGAVLCVPLFGLGVVIFAYKLFDSRPGLILNDEGVHRLGLFGFQRVIPWKHITHCSINKVKRTKILLIHVDNVEEVLARLAPIARWSQRMALAQYGTPHSMASSNLKIDIEQLKALIESRAQASES
;
A
#
# COMPACT_ATOMS: atom_id res chain seq x y z
N MET A 1 23.10 14.95 -3.31
CA MET A 1 22.88 13.73 -4.15
C MET A 1 21.67 13.90 -5.05
N THR A 2 21.61 13.22 -6.21
CA THR A 2 20.48 13.38 -7.15
C THR A 2 19.22 12.71 -6.58
N GLN A 3 18.13 13.46 -6.51
CA GLN A 3 16.83 12.92 -6.10
C GLN A 3 16.33 11.90 -7.14
N VAL A 4 15.97 10.69 -6.71
CA VAL A 4 15.39 9.65 -7.57
C VAL A 4 13.93 9.47 -7.19
N ALA A 5 13.04 9.75 -8.14
CA ALA A 5 11.59 9.62 -7.98
C ALA A 5 11.09 8.38 -8.74
N ILE A 6 10.42 7.47 -8.03
CA ILE A 6 9.92 6.22 -8.58
C ILE A 6 8.39 6.29 -8.68
N PRO A 7 7.81 6.29 -9.89
CA PRO A 7 6.38 6.44 -10.08
C PRO A 7 5.61 5.17 -9.67
N LEU A 8 4.34 5.38 -9.30
CA LEU A 8 3.38 4.31 -9.06
C LEU A 8 2.98 3.61 -10.37
N ASN A 9 2.61 2.34 -10.28
CA ASN A 9 2.07 1.59 -11.41
C ASN A 9 0.59 1.94 -11.64
N LYS A 10 0.37 2.99 -12.46
CA LYS A 10 -0.98 3.49 -12.78
C LYS A 10 -1.88 2.46 -13.47
N GLY A 11 -1.32 1.53 -14.25
CA GLY A 11 -2.11 0.48 -14.91
C GLY A 11 -2.81 -0.45 -13.91
N ARG A 12 -2.11 -0.82 -12.82
CA ARG A 12 -2.74 -1.61 -11.75
C ARG A 12 -3.78 -0.83 -10.95
N LEU A 13 -3.51 0.46 -10.67
CA LEU A 13 -4.49 1.31 -10.00
C LEU A 13 -5.77 1.44 -10.82
N PHE A 14 -5.64 1.58 -12.14
CA PHE A 14 -6.78 1.60 -13.05
C PHE A 14 -7.57 0.28 -13.04
N LEU A 15 -6.87 -0.86 -13.05
CA LEU A 15 -7.52 -2.17 -12.96
C LEU A 15 -8.30 -2.33 -11.65
N PHE A 16 -7.72 -1.92 -10.52
CA PHE A 16 -8.41 -1.97 -9.22
C PHE A 16 -9.58 -1.00 -9.15
N LEU A 17 -9.48 0.16 -9.80
CA LEU A 17 -10.60 1.10 -9.94
C LEU A 17 -11.76 0.46 -10.69
N LEU A 18 -11.49 -0.16 -11.86
CA LEU A 18 -12.51 -0.86 -12.64
C LEU A 18 -13.15 -2.01 -11.87
N LEU A 19 -12.34 -2.80 -11.17
CA LEU A 19 -12.83 -3.90 -10.34
C LEU A 19 -13.74 -3.39 -9.22
N SER A 20 -13.32 -2.34 -8.51
CA SER A 20 -14.13 -1.71 -7.46
C SER A 20 -15.44 -1.17 -8.01
N LEU A 21 -15.41 -0.53 -9.18
CA LEU A 21 -16.62 -0.03 -9.85
C LEU A 21 -17.59 -1.17 -10.22
N ALA A 22 -17.06 -2.28 -10.75
CA ALA A 22 -17.87 -3.46 -11.06
C ALA A 22 -18.56 -4.03 -9.80
N PHE A 23 -17.88 -4.07 -8.67
CA PHE A 23 -18.49 -4.50 -7.39
C PHE A 23 -19.54 -3.52 -6.88
N VAL A 24 -19.36 -2.21 -7.05
CA VAL A 24 -20.38 -1.21 -6.70
C VAL A 24 -21.63 -1.40 -7.56
N VAL A 25 -21.46 -1.54 -8.89
CA VAL A 25 -22.59 -1.82 -9.81
C VAL A 25 -23.27 -3.13 -9.44
N GLY A 26 -22.50 -4.19 -9.18
CA GLY A 26 -23.03 -5.48 -8.74
C GLY A 26 -23.79 -5.38 -7.39
N GLY A 27 -23.31 -4.56 -6.47
CA GLY A 27 -23.99 -4.29 -5.19
C GLY A 27 -25.34 -3.59 -5.38
N PHE A 28 -25.40 -2.58 -6.27
CA PHE A 28 -26.67 -1.93 -6.63
C PHE A 28 -27.62 -2.88 -7.35
N TRP A 29 -27.08 -3.71 -8.25
CA TRP A 29 -27.89 -4.74 -8.91
C TRP A 29 -28.47 -5.74 -7.89
N LEU A 30 -27.63 -6.19 -6.95
CA LEU A 30 -28.05 -7.10 -5.88
C LEU A 30 -29.13 -6.47 -4.98
N TRP A 31 -29.05 -5.18 -4.72
CA TRP A 31 -30.08 -4.41 -4.02
C TRP A 31 -31.41 -4.45 -4.74
N ASN A 32 -31.41 -4.14 -6.05
CA ASN A 32 -32.64 -4.13 -6.86
C ASN A 32 -33.33 -5.49 -6.97
N ILE A 33 -32.56 -6.59 -6.98
CA ILE A 33 -33.15 -7.93 -7.05
C ILE A 33 -33.48 -8.53 -5.67
N ALA A 34 -33.06 -7.89 -4.58
CA ALA A 34 -33.29 -8.42 -3.22
C ALA A 34 -34.78 -8.61 -2.94
N ASP A 35 -35.64 -7.74 -3.44
CA ASP A 35 -37.09 -7.79 -3.25
C ASP A 35 -37.75 -8.99 -3.95
N ASN A 36 -37.07 -9.60 -4.96
CA ASN A 36 -37.52 -10.82 -5.62
C ASN A 36 -37.28 -12.09 -4.79
N TYR A 37 -36.54 -11.97 -3.71
CA TYR A 37 -36.27 -13.07 -2.79
C TYR A 37 -37.11 -12.93 -1.50
N SER A 38 -37.45 -14.06 -0.90
CA SER A 38 -38.16 -14.11 0.39
C SER A 38 -37.33 -14.77 1.47
N GLY A 39 -37.64 -14.45 2.72
CA GLY A 39 -37.02 -15.07 3.88
C GLY A 39 -35.50 -14.81 3.97
N PHE A 40 -34.74 -15.85 4.27
CA PHE A 40 -33.30 -15.74 4.54
C PHE A 40 -32.46 -15.30 3.31
N LYS A 41 -32.93 -15.58 2.10
CA LYS A 41 -32.26 -15.17 0.85
C LYS A 41 -32.35 -13.65 0.65
N HIS A 42 -33.49 -13.04 0.94
CA HIS A 42 -33.66 -11.58 0.92
C HIS A 42 -32.64 -10.89 1.82
N TRP A 43 -32.51 -11.32 3.08
CA TRP A 43 -31.56 -10.74 4.02
C TRP A 43 -30.11 -10.90 3.60
N LYS A 44 -29.73 -12.04 3.04
CA LYS A 44 -28.38 -12.25 2.50
C LYS A 44 -28.06 -11.30 1.34
N ALA A 45 -29.01 -11.13 0.41
CA ALA A 45 -28.83 -10.21 -0.72
C ALA A 45 -28.69 -8.77 -0.22
N LEU A 46 -29.54 -8.33 0.70
CA LEU A 46 -29.51 -7.00 1.27
C LEU A 46 -28.21 -6.72 2.04
N LEU A 47 -27.80 -7.64 2.92
CA LEU A 47 -26.52 -7.53 3.63
C LEU A 47 -25.32 -7.47 2.68
N GLY A 48 -25.34 -8.30 1.64
CA GLY A 48 -24.31 -8.25 0.59
C GLY A 48 -24.23 -6.88 -0.07
N ALA A 49 -25.37 -6.32 -0.48
CA ALA A 49 -25.43 -5.00 -1.10
C ALA A 49 -24.95 -3.89 -0.15
N VAL A 50 -25.46 -3.88 1.10
CA VAL A 50 -25.12 -2.88 2.13
C VAL A 50 -23.65 -2.91 2.51
N LEU A 51 -23.00 -4.07 2.47
CA LEU A 51 -21.55 -4.17 2.72
C LEU A 51 -20.70 -3.85 1.49
N CYS A 52 -21.11 -4.35 0.31
CA CYS A 52 -20.34 -4.15 -0.93
C CYS A 52 -20.30 -2.70 -1.37
N VAL A 53 -21.44 -1.99 -1.38
CA VAL A 53 -21.51 -0.64 -1.91
C VAL A 53 -20.60 0.34 -1.16
N PRO A 54 -20.62 0.46 0.18
CA PRO A 54 -19.74 1.40 0.86
C PRO A 54 -18.28 0.95 0.83
N LEU A 55 -18.00 -0.36 0.96
CA LEU A 55 -16.62 -0.88 0.95
C LEU A 55 -15.94 -0.62 -0.40
N PHE A 56 -16.56 -1.02 -1.49
CA PHE A 56 -16.00 -0.83 -2.82
C PHE A 56 -16.18 0.60 -3.33
N GLY A 57 -17.20 1.34 -2.87
CA GLY A 57 -17.35 2.76 -3.11
C GLY A 57 -16.18 3.56 -2.53
N LEU A 58 -15.75 3.24 -1.31
CA LEU A 58 -14.53 3.81 -0.73
C LEU A 58 -13.29 3.42 -1.56
N GLY A 59 -13.23 2.19 -2.06
CA GLY A 59 -12.19 1.73 -2.97
C GLY A 59 -12.13 2.57 -4.25
N VAL A 60 -13.27 2.85 -4.88
CA VAL A 60 -13.36 3.72 -6.07
C VAL A 60 -12.77 5.09 -5.78
N VAL A 61 -13.15 5.73 -4.66
CA VAL A 61 -12.63 7.05 -4.27
C VAL A 61 -11.11 7.01 -4.07
N ILE A 62 -10.60 6.02 -3.34
CA ILE A 62 -9.16 5.89 -3.05
C ILE A 62 -8.36 5.64 -4.35
N PHE A 63 -8.80 4.72 -5.21
CA PHE A 63 -8.08 4.40 -6.44
C PHE A 63 -8.18 5.53 -7.46
N ALA A 64 -9.32 6.22 -7.58
CA ALA A 64 -9.47 7.41 -8.40
C ALA A 64 -8.52 8.51 -7.92
N TYR A 65 -8.52 8.84 -6.63
CA TYR A 65 -7.61 9.82 -6.06
C TYR A 65 -6.15 9.49 -6.39
N LYS A 66 -5.71 8.23 -6.18
CA LYS A 66 -4.35 7.81 -6.50
C LYS A 66 -4.01 7.79 -7.99
N LEU A 67 -4.98 7.58 -8.85
CA LEU A 67 -4.78 7.61 -10.30
C LEU A 67 -4.48 9.03 -10.80
N PHE A 68 -5.18 10.02 -10.24
CA PHE A 68 -4.98 11.44 -10.55
C PHE A 68 -3.79 12.05 -9.79
N ASP A 69 -3.34 11.44 -8.70
CA ASP A 69 -2.16 11.88 -7.96
C ASP A 69 -0.91 11.61 -8.81
N SER A 70 -0.24 12.67 -9.21
CA SER A 70 1.00 12.61 -10.00
C SER A 70 2.27 12.46 -9.17
N ARG A 71 2.14 12.42 -7.84
CA ARG A 71 3.29 12.27 -6.95
C ARG A 71 3.93 10.90 -7.09
N PRO A 72 5.27 10.82 -7.07
CA PRO A 72 5.96 9.54 -7.09
C PRO A 72 5.63 8.71 -5.85
N GLY A 73 5.48 7.40 -6.01
CA GLY A 73 5.19 6.50 -4.90
C GLY A 73 6.33 6.35 -3.91
N LEU A 74 7.56 6.58 -4.38
CA LEU A 74 8.79 6.54 -3.60
C LEU A 74 9.75 7.62 -4.09
N ILE A 75 10.39 8.33 -3.16
CA ILE A 75 11.43 9.32 -3.42
C ILE A 75 12.64 8.96 -2.58
N LEU A 76 13.79 8.87 -3.22
CA LEU A 76 15.08 8.72 -2.55
C LEU A 76 15.81 10.06 -2.65
N ASN A 77 16.08 10.68 -1.52
CA ASN A 77 16.83 11.95 -1.41
C ASN A 77 17.96 11.82 -0.38
N ASP A 78 18.57 12.94 -0.01
CA ASP A 78 19.69 12.96 0.94
C ASP A 78 19.28 12.62 2.38
N GLU A 79 18.03 12.81 2.76
CA GLU A 79 17.50 12.52 4.09
C GLU A 79 17.17 11.03 4.29
N GLY A 80 16.75 10.35 3.23
CA GLY A 80 16.28 8.96 3.35
C GLY A 80 15.36 8.51 2.22
N VAL A 81 14.60 7.47 2.55
CA VAL A 81 13.56 6.90 1.70
C VAL A 81 12.22 7.52 2.07
N HIS A 82 11.68 8.36 1.19
CA HIS A 82 10.37 8.97 1.35
C HIS A 82 9.31 8.11 0.67
N ARG A 83 8.40 7.58 1.44
CA ARG A 83 7.27 6.78 0.94
C ARG A 83 5.98 7.60 0.98
N LEU A 84 5.29 7.68 -0.15
CA LEU A 84 3.97 8.27 -0.20
C LEU A 84 2.94 7.28 0.36
N GLY A 85 2.29 7.65 1.47
CA GLY A 85 1.21 6.88 2.08
C GLY A 85 -0.13 7.03 1.35
N LEU A 86 -1.18 6.41 1.90
CA LEU A 86 -2.56 6.76 1.56
C LEU A 86 -2.80 8.24 1.93
N PHE A 87 -3.49 8.99 1.09
CA PHE A 87 -3.81 10.41 1.29
C PHE A 87 -2.61 11.38 1.35
N GLY A 88 -1.47 11.02 0.76
CA GLY A 88 -0.34 11.94 0.59
C GLY A 88 0.55 12.14 1.82
N PHE A 89 0.33 11.41 2.91
CA PHE A 89 1.24 11.45 4.06
C PHE A 89 2.59 10.86 3.67
N GLN A 90 3.64 11.68 3.70
CA GLN A 90 5.01 11.22 3.49
C GLN A 90 5.52 10.56 4.77
N ARG A 91 6.08 9.37 4.62
CA ARG A 91 6.85 8.70 5.67
C ARG A 91 8.30 8.68 5.22
N VAL A 92 9.16 9.24 6.05
CA VAL A 92 10.60 9.25 5.83
C VAL A 92 11.24 8.14 6.63
N ILE A 93 12.07 7.35 5.98
CA ILE A 93 12.96 6.38 6.62
C ILE A 93 14.37 6.94 6.45
N PRO A 94 14.97 7.55 7.47
CA PRO A 94 16.30 8.12 7.39
C PRO A 94 17.35 7.04 7.09
N TRP A 95 18.35 7.36 6.26
CA TRP A 95 19.42 6.41 5.89
C TRP A 95 20.11 5.82 7.11
N LYS A 96 20.42 6.64 8.11
CA LYS A 96 21.09 6.24 9.36
C LYS A 96 20.41 5.14 10.16
N HIS A 97 19.11 4.91 9.92
CA HIS A 97 18.34 3.87 10.60
C HIS A 97 18.12 2.61 9.74
N ILE A 98 18.57 2.61 8.49
CA ILE A 98 18.43 1.45 7.61
C ILE A 98 19.59 0.50 7.84
N THR A 99 19.32 -0.66 8.40
CA THR A 99 20.36 -1.68 8.68
C THR A 99 20.65 -2.55 7.46
N HIS A 100 19.62 -3.07 6.80
CA HIS A 100 19.74 -3.86 5.57
C HIS A 100 18.40 -3.97 4.86
N CYS A 101 18.44 -4.42 3.60
CA CYS A 101 17.23 -4.70 2.82
C CYS A 101 17.16 -6.20 2.48
N SER A 102 15.98 -6.78 2.63
CA SER A 102 15.72 -8.18 2.22
C SER A 102 14.54 -8.26 1.25
N ILE A 103 14.55 -9.30 0.41
CA ILE A 103 13.45 -9.55 -0.52
C ILE A 103 12.75 -10.83 -0.08
N ASN A 104 11.47 -10.73 0.23
CA ASN A 104 10.61 -11.88 0.50
C ASN A 104 9.70 -12.15 -0.70
N LYS A 105 9.63 -13.42 -1.12
CA LYS A 105 8.73 -13.86 -2.18
C LYS A 105 7.46 -14.46 -1.58
N VAL A 106 6.34 -13.79 -1.79
CA VAL A 106 5.03 -14.31 -1.40
C VAL A 106 4.25 -14.65 -2.66
N LYS A 107 4.15 -15.94 -2.96
CA LYS A 107 3.56 -16.46 -4.20
C LYS A 107 4.24 -15.87 -5.45
N ARG A 108 3.54 -15.01 -6.20
CA ARG A 108 4.03 -14.33 -7.42
C ARG A 108 4.51 -12.90 -7.19
N THR A 109 4.44 -12.40 -5.95
CA THR A 109 4.81 -11.02 -5.63
C THR A 109 6.11 -11.01 -4.83
N LYS A 110 7.08 -10.24 -5.27
CA LYS A 110 8.28 -9.93 -4.50
C LYS A 110 7.99 -8.73 -3.62
N ILE A 111 8.34 -8.80 -2.36
CA ILE A 111 8.18 -7.75 -1.35
C ILE A 111 9.56 -7.33 -0.88
N LEU A 112 9.89 -6.06 -1.02
CA LEU A 112 11.08 -5.47 -0.42
C LEU A 112 10.78 -5.15 1.03
N LEU A 113 11.64 -5.61 1.90
CA LEU A 113 11.62 -5.37 3.34
C LEU A 113 12.81 -4.48 3.68
N ILE A 114 12.57 -3.32 4.27
CA ILE A 114 13.61 -2.40 4.75
C ILE A 114 13.67 -2.58 6.26
N HIS A 115 14.78 -3.13 6.74
CA HIS A 115 15.01 -3.34 8.16
C HIS A 115 15.61 -2.07 8.75
N VAL A 116 15.07 -1.65 9.91
CA VAL A 116 15.47 -0.45 10.63
C VAL A 116 15.75 -0.78 12.10
N ASP A 117 16.64 -0.03 12.72
CA ASP A 117 17.02 -0.20 14.14
C ASP A 117 16.04 0.48 15.12
N ASN A 118 15.30 1.51 14.68
CA ASN A 118 14.42 2.32 15.52
C ASN A 118 12.93 1.95 15.44
N VAL A 119 12.62 0.65 15.36
CA VAL A 119 11.24 0.12 15.15
C VAL A 119 10.25 0.66 16.17
N GLU A 120 10.60 0.68 17.46
CA GLU A 120 9.70 1.13 18.52
C GLU A 120 9.38 2.64 18.43
N GLU A 121 10.36 3.46 18.07
CA GLU A 121 10.16 4.89 17.86
C GLU A 121 9.21 5.15 16.66
N VAL A 122 9.38 4.39 15.57
CA VAL A 122 8.50 4.46 14.40
C VAL A 122 7.07 4.07 14.78
N LEU A 123 6.89 3.02 15.56
CA LEU A 123 5.57 2.57 16.01
C LEU A 123 4.91 3.55 16.98
N ALA A 124 5.68 4.18 17.86
CA ALA A 124 5.17 5.14 18.86
C ALA A 124 4.52 6.36 18.21
N ARG A 125 5.06 6.83 17.08
CA ARG A 125 4.58 8.00 16.34
C ARG A 125 3.33 7.74 15.49
N LEU A 126 2.85 6.49 15.42
CA LEU A 126 1.71 6.12 14.59
C LEU A 126 0.37 6.24 15.33
N ALA A 127 -0.67 6.61 14.58
CA ALA A 127 -2.06 6.49 15.03
C ALA A 127 -2.40 5.02 15.40
N PRO A 128 -3.33 4.76 16.33
CA PRO A 128 -3.61 3.41 16.84
C PRO A 128 -3.86 2.35 15.76
N ILE A 129 -4.68 2.68 14.76
CA ILE A 129 -4.98 1.76 13.65
C ILE A 129 -3.73 1.47 12.80
N ALA A 130 -2.95 2.51 12.48
CA ALA A 130 -1.71 2.35 11.73
C ALA A 130 -0.66 1.57 12.53
N ARG A 131 -0.58 1.79 13.84
CA ARG A 131 0.30 1.06 14.76
C ARG A 131 -0.04 -0.43 14.78
N TRP A 132 -1.33 -0.77 14.88
CA TRP A 132 -1.77 -2.15 14.85
C TRP A 132 -1.39 -2.85 13.54
N SER A 133 -1.64 -2.22 12.39
CA SER A 133 -1.28 -2.79 11.08
C SER A 133 0.23 -2.96 10.90
N GLN A 134 1.03 -2.03 11.44
CA GLN A 134 2.50 -2.11 11.37
C GLN A 134 3.06 -3.17 12.34
N ARG A 135 2.44 -3.38 13.51
CA ARG A 135 2.78 -4.49 14.41
C ARG A 135 2.52 -5.84 13.76
N MET A 136 1.42 -5.99 13.02
CA MET A 136 1.18 -7.21 12.25
C MET A 136 2.22 -7.43 11.17
N ALA A 137 2.62 -6.37 10.44
CA ALA A 137 3.69 -6.45 9.45
C ALA A 137 5.04 -6.82 10.10
N LEU A 138 5.35 -6.26 11.27
CA LEU A 138 6.54 -6.58 12.06
C LEU A 138 6.55 -8.07 12.48
N ALA A 139 5.43 -8.57 12.99
CA ALA A 139 5.32 -9.97 13.39
C ALA A 139 5.45 -10.96 12.21
N GLN A 140 4.99 -10.55 11.01
CA GLN A 140 5.03 -11.39 9.82
C GLN A 140 6.35 -11.30 9.05
N TYR A 141 6.97 -10.12 8.99
CA TYR A 141 8.10 -9.82 8.11
C TYR A 141 9.37 -9.38 8.85
N GLY A 142 9.34 -9.22 10.17
CA GLY A 142 10.46 -8.73 10.96
C GLY A 142 10.77 -7.24 10.79
N THR A 143 9.93 -6.50 10.05
CA THR A 143 10.06 -5.05 9.86
C THR A 143 8.69 -4.40 9.61
N PRO A 144 8.48 -3.15 10.07
CA PRO A 144 7.27 -2.39 9.76
C PRO A 144 7.28 -1.83 8.32
N HIS A 145 8.43 -1.82 7.65
CA HIS A 145 8.59 -1.23 6.32
C HIS A 145 8.65 -2.30 5.21
N SER A 146 7.48 -2.62 4.67
CA SER A 146 7.35 -3.54 3.54
C SER A 146 6.84 -2.81 2.29
N MET A 147 7.39 -3.11 1.12
CA MET A 147 6.99 -2.57 -0.17
C MET A 147 6.81 -3.68 -1.20
N ALA A 148 5.61 -3.78 -1.78
CA ALA A 148 5.38 -4.73 -2.85
C ALA A 148 5.90 -4.18 -4.19
N SER A 149 6.67 -4.99 -4.93
CA SER A 149 7.20 -4.67 -6.27
C SER A 149 6.10 -4.26 -7.24
N SER A 150 4.93 -4.83 -7.05
CA SER A 150 3.79 -4.64 -7.93
C SER A 150 3.24 -3.20 -7.97
N ASN A 151 3.56 -2.39 -6.98
CA ASN A 151 3.02 -1.04 -6.84
C ASN A 151 3.92 0.04 -7.44
N LEU A 152 5.15 -0.30 -7.80
CA LEU A 152 6.16 0.62 -8.32
C LEU A 152 6.55 0.25 -9.76
N LYS A 153 6.98 1.24 -10.55
CA LYS A 153 7.53 1.04 -11.90
C LYS A 153 9.05 0.85 -11.87
N ILE A 154 9.53 -0.05 -11.00
CA ILE A 154 10.95 -0.40 -10.90
C ILE A 154 11.07 -1.88 -10.54
N ASP A 155 12.13 -2.53 -11.00
CA ASP A 155 12.46 -3.87 -10.54
C ASP A 155 12.89 -3.84 -9.06
N ILE A 156 12.46 -4.85 -8.30
CA ILE A 156 12.67 -4.87 -6.85
C ILE A 156 14.13 -5.09 -6.48
N GLU A 157 14.88 -5.84 -7.30
CA GLU A 157 16.33 -6.06 -7.12
C GLU A 157 17.10 -4.75 -7.36
N GLN A 158 16.72 -4.01 -8.40
CA GLN A 158 17.32 -2.69 -8.68
C GLN A 158 17.01 -1.69 -7.57
N LEU A 159 15.77 -1.71 -7.05
CA LEU A 159 15.40 -0.86 -5.93
C LEU A 159 16.18 -1.19 -4.67
N LYS A 160 16.34 -2.48 -4.36
CA LYS A 160 17.16 -2.94 -3.24
C LYS A 160 18.60 -2.44 -3.35
N ALA A 161 19.26 -2.71 -4.49
CA ALA A 161 20.63 -2.28 -4.73
C ALA A 161 20.80 -0.76 -4.62
N LEU A 162 19.82 0.02 -5.11
CA LEU A 162 19.84 1.47 -5.03
C LEU A 162 19.70 1.98 -3.58
N ILE A 163 18.87 1.34 -2.77
CA ILE A 163 18.73 1.72 -1.35
C ILE A 163 19.98 1.35 -0.58
N GLU A 164 20.52 0.15 -0.75
CA GLU A 164 21.72 -0.30 -0.04
C GLU A 164 22.96 0.55 -0.39
N SER A 165 23.16 0.85 -1.68
CA SER A 165 24.28 1.70 -2.11
C SER A 165 24.23 3.11 -1.52
N ARG A 166 23.02 3.67 -1.35
CA ARG A 166 22.85 5.00 -0.73
C ARG A 166 22.96 4.98 0.78
N ALA A 167 22.48 3.93 1.44
CA ALA A 167 22.64 3.76 2.88
C ALA A 167 24.14 3.69 3.22
N GLN A 168 24.93 2.89 2.49
CA GLN A 168 26.38 2.80 2.68
C GLN A 168 27.11 4.15 2.43
N ALA A 169 26.69 4.89 1.40
CA ALA A 169 27.27 6.20 1.10
C ALA A 169 26.91 7.28 2.14
N SER A 170 25.90 7.07 2.96
CA SER A 170 25.53 8.00 4.03
C SER A 170 26.26 7.71 5.36
N GLU A 171 26.89 6.55 5.49
CA GLU A 171 27.70 6.16 6.67
C GLU A 171 29.18 6.55 6.52
N SER A 172 29.64 6.86 5.30
CA SER A 172 30.98 7.33 4.99
C SER A 172 31.11 8.84 5.05
#